data_21b1e007a97d2f459194ec8b5bd9ce35
#
_entry.id   21b1e007a97d2f459194ec8b5bd9ce35
#
_cell.length_a   1.000
_cell.length_b   1.000
_cell.length_c   1.000
_cell.angle_alpha   90.00
_cell.angle_beta   90.00
_cell.angle_gamma   90.00
#
_symmetry.space_group_name_H-M   'P 1'
#
loop_
_entity.id
_entity.type
_entity.pdbx_description
1 polymer ?
#
loop_
_entity_poly.entity_id
_entity_poly.type
_entity_poly.pdbx_seq_one_letter_code
_entity_poly.pdbx_strand_id
1 'polypeptide(L)'
;MGPRTNHRQSKTLLVLTLLGLLGAVGAAIANEPQETAPMGHNQSQPPPLVQENKTIKVSEHVYAIPDGRVNLVPNIGIIVGSRATLIVDAGMGPRNGQTVVRELAKVSKNTDLYFTTTHFHPEHMTGVQAFPANTIVIRPEAQQEEVDRKQPEFIHNFSQRTADLKALLQDVKPRPPDILFDHEAKLDLGGVTVRLVWLGPAHTRGDNNIFVVEDGVLFTGDVVINRFFPIFPDADASGKNWLSILDQLDEFHPRTIVPGHGEVGDASLISKERTYLKAVQSRVVELKAQGKSSEETAQLLLVEFRAKYPDWENPGWIADAAKRFYIEAK
;
A
#
# COMPACT_ATOMS: atom_id res chain seq x y z
N MET A 1 -83.75 27.87 -2.96
CA MET A 1 -84.58 26.70 -2.71
C MET A 1 -83.83 25.78 -1.73
N GLY A 2 -84.24 25.85 -0.49
CA GLY A 2 -83.73 24.95 0.59
C GLY A 2 -84.64 23.71 0.67
N PRO A 3 -84.73 23.08 1.81
CA PRO A 3 -83.78 22.26 2.58
C PRO A 3 -84.43 20.89 2.89
N ARG A 4 -83.77 20.04 3.67
CA ARG A 4 -84.39 19.11 4.71
C ARG A 4 -83.30 18.12 5.21
N THR A 5 -82.79 18.25 6.38
CA THR A 5 -83.03 17.69 7.73
C THR A 5 -83.71 16.33 7.82
N ASN A 6 -83.05 15.39 8.55
CA ASN A 6 -83.59 14.54 9.65
C ASN A 6 -82.50 13.58 10.06
N HIS A 7 -81.98 13.65 11.26
CA HIS A 7 -82.43 13.23 12.62
C HIS A 7 -82.64 11.72 12.80
N ARG A 8 -82.02 11.26 13.88
CA ARG A 8 -82.31 10.21 14.92
C ARG A 8 -81.44 8.95 14.78
N GLN A 9 -81.00 8.32 15.82
CA GLN A 9 -81.11 8.41 17.26
C GLN A 9 -80.03 7.50 17.89
N SER A 10 -79.54 7.95 19.02
CA SER A 10 -78.94 7.31 20.18
C SER A 10 -79.40 5.87 20.44
N LYS A 11 -78.50 4.96 20.78
CA LYS A 11 -78.72 3.96 21.85
C LYS A 11 -77.43 3.75 22.62
N THR A 12 -77.49 4.29 23.84
CA THR A 12 -76.61 4.01 24.96
C THR A 12 -76.78 2.54 25.38
N LEU A 13 -75.71 1.82 25.57
CA LEU A 13 -75.74 0.61 26.40
C LEU A 13 -74.49 0.64 27.30
N LEU A 14 -74.80 0.72 28.57
CA LEU A 14 -73.89 0.71 29.72
C LEU A 14 -73.69 -0.74 30.15
N VAL A 15 -72.47 -1.27 30.24
CA VAL A 15 -72.21 -2.43 31.11
C VAL A 15 -70.79 -2.32 31.72
N LEU A 16 -70.82 -2.10 32.98
CA LEU A 16 -69.92 -2.49 34.07
C LEU A 16 -68.47 -2.89 33.90
N THR A 17 -67.67 -2.14 34.57
CA THR A 17 -66.44 -2.34 35.36
C THR A 17 -66.07 -3.80 35.69
N LEU A 18 -64.82 -4.17 35.36
CA LEU A 18 -64.04 -5.06 36.20
C LEU A 18 -62.61 -4.52 36.27
N LEU A 19 -62.19 -4.08 37.49
CA LEU A 19 -60.79 -3.75 37.77
C LEU A 19 -59.93 -5.02 37.74
N GLY A 20 -58.89 -5.02 36.91
CA GLY A 20 -57.78 -5.96 36.97
C GLY A 20 -56.47 -5.14 36.95
N LEU A 21 -55.88 -4.92 38.11
CA LEU A 21 -54.52 -4.43 38.27
C LEU A 21 -53.56 -5.52 37.71
N LEU A 22 -52.91 -5.25 36.63
CA LEU A 22 -51.69 -5.97 36.23
C LEU A 22 -50.62 -4.93 35.93
N GLY A 23 -49.60 -4.91 36.78
CA GLY A 23 -48.48 -4.00 36.72
C GLY A 23 -47.72 -4.20 35.39
N ALA A 24 -47.59 -3.11 34.62
CA ALA A 24 -46.68 -3.02 33.51
C ALA A 24 -45.27 -2.79 34.10
N VAL A 25 -44.49 -3.87 34.17
CA VAL A 25 -43.03 -3.76 34.28
C VAL A 25 -42.53 -3.37 32.89
N GLY A 26 -42.29 -2.09 32.71
CA GLY A 26 -41.58 -1.57 31.54
C GLY A 26 -40.11 -2.01 31.64
N ALA A 27 -39.76 -3.06 30.90
CA ALA A 27 -38.35 -3.37 30.63
C ALA A 27 -37.82 -2.30 29.68
N ALA A 28 -37.11 -1.32 30.22
CA ALA A 28 -36.25 -0.46 29.47
C ALA A 28 -35.13 -1.37 28.93
N ILE A 29 -35.18 -1.69 27.64
CA ILE A 29 -34.03 -2.28 26.94
C ILE A 29 -33.01 -1.15 26.86
N ALA A 30 -32.09 -1.12 27.84
CA ALA A 30 -30.85 -0.38 27.68
C ALA A 30 -30.08 -1.05 26.53
N ASN A 31 -29.94 -0.35 25.42
CA ASN A 31 -28.92 -0.66 24.42
C ASN A 31 -27.57 -0.43 25.09
N GLU A 32 -27.02 -1.49 25.70
CA GLU A 32 -25.60 -1.51 26.00
C GLU A 32 -24.86 -1.48 24.65
N PRO A 33 -23.84 -0.61 24.49
CA PRO A 33 -22.95 -0.70 23.33
C PRO A 33 -22.32 -2.09 23.38
N GLN A 34 -22.52 -2.89 22.33
CA GLN A 34 -21.76 -4.13 22.14
C GLN A 34 -20.28 -3.75 22.15
N GLU A 35 -19.63 -4.02 23.24
CA GLU A 35 -18.19 -4.08 23.35
C GLU A 35 -17.75 -5.10 22.30
N THR A 36 -17.18 -4.60 21.19
CA THR A 36 -16.51 -5.45 20.22
C THR A 36 -15.39 -6.15 20.98
N ALA A 37 -15.55 -7.46 21.18
CA ALA A 37 -14.53 -8.29 21.79
C ALA A 37 -13.18 -7.97 21.14
N PRO A 38 -12.10 -7.77 21.91
CA PRO A 38 -10.78 -7.57 21.35
C PRO A 38 -10.45 -8.82 20.53
N MET A 39 -10.22 -8.62 19.22
CA MET A 39 -9.71 -9.69 18.36
C MET A 39 -8.40 -10.16 18.96
N GLY A 40 -8.43 -11.42 19.39
CA GLY A 40 -7.37 -12.06 20.13
C GLY A 40 -6.05 -12.13 19.38
N HIS A 41 -5.01 -12.15 20.23
CA HIS A 41 -3.60 -12.38 19.96
C HIS A 41 -2.84 -11.20 19.40
N ASN A 42 -2.58 -10.26 20.32
CA ASN A 42 -1.45 -9.35 20.23
C ASN A 42 -0.14 -10.18 20.40
N GLN A 43 0.23 -10.96 19.38
CA GLN A 43 1.64 -11.27 19.19
C GLN A 43 2.24 -9.93 18.76
N SER A 44 3.03 -9.31 19.63
CA SER A 44 3.80 -8.12 19.31
C SER A 44 4.57 -8.41 18.03
N GLN A 45 4.14 -7.82 16.91
CA GLN A 45 4.91 -7.95 15.67
C GLN A 45 6.31 -7.39 15.92
N PRO A 46 7.36 -8.00 15.34
CA PRO A 46 8.71 -7.46 15.49
C PRO A 46 8.74 -6.02 14.98
N PRO A 47 9.55 -5.13 15.59
CA PRO A 47 9.71 -3.77 15.09
C PRO A 47 10.17 -3.80 13.63
N PRO A 48 9.70 -2.86 12.77
CA PRO A 48 10.02 -2.84 11.34
C PRO A 48 11.46 -2.39 11.10
N LEU A 49 12.39 -3.31 11.35
CA LEU A 49 13.83 -3.08 11.19
C LEU A 49 14.37 -3.81 9.98
N VAL A 50 15.12 -3.07 9.16
CA VAL A 50 15.90 -3.61 8.05
C VAL A 50 16.88 -4.65 8.57
N GLN A 51 16.94 -5.80 7.90
CA GLN A 51 17.72 -6.97 8.32
C GLN A 51 19.22 -6.73 8.12
N GLU A 52 20.01 -6.78 9.19
CA GLU A 52 21.46 -6.70 9.11
C GLU A 52 22.08 -8.08 8.78
N ASN A 53 23.15 -8.10 7.97
CA ASN A 53 23.83 -9.32 7.50
C ASN A 53 22.93 -10.27 6.67
N LYS A 54 21.92 -9.74 6.00
CA LYS A 54 21.01 -10.51 5.15
C LYS A 54 21.07 -10.11 3.67
N THR A 55 21.99 -9.21 3.30
CA THR A 55 22.18 -8.84 1.90
C THR A 55 22.46 -10.05 1.04
N ILE A 56 21.68 -10.23 -0.02
CA ILE A 56 21.83 -11.31 -1.01
C ILE A 56 22.31 -10.75 -2.34
N LYS A 57 23.05 -11.54 -3.09
CA LYS A 57 23.40 -11.23 -4.49
C LYS A 57 22.26 -11.70 -5.39
N VAL A 58 21.62 -10.76 -6.11
CA VAL A 58 20.49 -11.04 -7.02
C VAL A 58 21.00 -11.36 -8.42
N SER A 59 22.01 -10.60 -8.89
CA SER A 59 22.64 -10.77 -10.20
C SER A 59 24.08 -10.26 -10.16
N GLU A 60 24.73 -10.08 -11.30
CA GLU A 60 26.15 -9.67 -11.36
C GLU A 60 26.39 -8.36 -10.63
N HIS A 61 25.55 -7.34 -10.88
CA HIS A 61 25.72 -5.99 -10.33
C HIS A 61 24.69 -5.65 -9.25
N VAL A 62 23.68 -6.51 -9.00
CA VAL A 62 22.54 -6.20 -8.15
C VAL A 62 22.58 -7.03 -6.88
N TYR A 63 22.40 -6.34 -5.77
CA TYR A 63 22.19 -6.90 -4.45
C TYR A 63 20.86 -6.42 -3.89
N ALA A 64 20.25 -7.20 -3.00
CA ALA A 64 19.07 -6.80 -2.26
C ALA A 64 19.25 -7.10 -0.75
N ILE A 65 18.73 -6.23 0.08
CA ILE A 65 18.47 -6.52 1.49
C ILE A 65 17.00 -6.94 1.55
N PRO A 66 16.68 -8.24 1.77
CA PRO A 66 15.31 -8.70 1.77
C PRO A 66 14.47 -8.09 2.90
N ASP A 67 13.17 -7.96 2.68
CA ASP A 67 12.19 -7.53 3.68
C ASP A 67 12.09 -8.52 4.87
N GLY A 68 12.51 -9.77 4.66
CA GLY A 68 12.43 -10.84 5.66
C GLY A 68 10.99 -11.13 6.10
N ARG A 69 10.00 -10.69 5.33
CA ARG A 69 8.56 -10.70 5.66
C ARG A 69 8.23 -9.97 6.97
N VAL A 70 9.04 -8.98 7.32
CA VAL A 70 8.77 -8.08 8.43
C VAL A 70 7.84 -6.97 7.93
N ASN A 71 6.69 -6.81 8.56
CA ASN A 71 5.72 -5.79 8.17
C ASN A 71 6.36 -4.40 8.13
N LEU A 72 6.07 -3.59 7.09
CA LEU A 72 6.63 -2.25 6.87
C LEU A 72 8.16 -2.24 6.71
N VAL A 73 8.76 -3.32 6.25
CA VAL A 73 10.15 -3.36 5.78
C VAL A 73 10.12 -3.70 4.30
N PRO A 74 10.63 -2.84 3.41
CA PRO A 74 10.70 -3.16 1.98
C PRO A 74 11.95 -3.97 1.63
N ASN A 75 11.95 -4.55 0.45
CA ASN A 75 13.19 -4.98 -0.20
C ASN A 75 13.99 -3.75 -0.62
N ILE A 76 15.26 -3.68 -0.23
CA ILE A 76 16.14 -2.55 -0.53
C ILE A 76 17.17 -2.98 -1.57
N GLY A 77 17.29 -2.19 -2.63
CA GLY A 77 18.22 -2.48 -3.73
C GLY A 77 19.58 -1.79 -3.57
N ILE A 78 20.66 -2.47 -4.00
CA ILE A 78 22.00 -1.90 -4.13
C ILE A 78 22.54 -2.33 -5.49
N ILE A 79 22.76 -1.38 -6.41
CA ILE A 79 23.23 -1.61 -7.77
C ILE A 79 24.63 -1.03 -7.89
N VAL A 80 25.62 -1.90 -8.14
CA VAL A 80 27.04 -1.55 -8.06
C VAL A 80 27.67 -1.57 -9.44
N GLY A 81 28.01 -0.40 -9.96
CA GLY A 81 28.87 -0.24 -11.13
C GLY A 81 30.34 -0.05 -10.78
N SER A 82 31.21 0.09 -11.76
CA SER A 82 32.64 0.29 -11.54
C SER A 82 32.98 1.71 -11.05
N ARG A 83 32.09 2.69 -11.22
CA ARG A 83 32.31 4.11 -10.85
C ARG A 83 31.40 4.58 -9.75
N ALA A 84 30.18 4.11 -9.71
CA ALA A 84 29.16 4.60 -8.79
C ALA A 84 28.24 3.48 -8.32
N THR A 85 27.47 3.74 -7.29
CA THR A 85 26.46 2.83 -6.75
C THR A 85 25.13 3.56 -6.60
N LEU A 86 24.04 2.94 -7.06
CA LEU A 86 22.68 3.39 -6.81
C LEU A 86 22.03 2.55 -5.70
N ILE A 87 21.39 3.21 -4.78
CA ILE A 87 20.58 2.60 -3.72
C ILE A 87 19.10 2.85 -4.05
N VAL A 88 18.27 1.81 -3.93
CA VAL A 88 16.83 1.85 -4.13
C VAL A 88 16.14 1.55 -2.81
N ASP A 89 15.41 2.53 -2.28
CA ASP A 89 14.77 2.55 -0.96
C ASP A 89 15.76 2.51 0.22
N ALA A 90 15.28 2.88 1.42
CA ALA A 90 16.17 3.10 2.57
C ALA A 90 15.62 2.59 3.91
N GLY A 91 14.42 2.02 3.93
CA GLY A 91 13.74 1.65 5.17
C GLY A 91 13.17 2.86 5.92
N MET A 92 12.43 2.57 6.98
CA MET A 92 11.74 3.56 7.81
C MET A 92 12.67 4.21 8.82
N GLY A 93 12.86 5.52 8.68
CA GLY A 93 13.60 6.34 9.62
C GLY A 93 15.12 6.17 9.58
N PRO A 94 15.86 7.06 10.25
CA PRO A 94 17.33 7.11 10.17
C PRO A 94 18.01 5.84 10.69
N ARG A 95 17.41 5.14 11.65
CA ARG A 95 17.97 3.88 12.18
C ARG A 95 18.06 2.80 11.10
N ASN A 96 17.01 2.64 10.30
CA ASN A 96 17.00 1.69 9.17
C ASN A 96 17.97 2.14 8.08
N GLY A 97 17.99 3.45 7.74
CA GLY A 97 18.94 3.99 6.80
C GLY A 97 20.39 3.72 7.18
N GLN A 98 20.74 3.82 8.48
CA GLN A 98 22.08 3.46 8.97
C GLN A 98 22.41 1.98 8.75
N THR A 99 21.42 1.08 8.91
CA THR A 99 21.60 -0.34 8.58
C THR A 99 21.88 -0.52 7.09
N VAL A 100 21.13 0.17 6.22
CA VAL A 100 21.36 0.13 4.76
C VAL A 100 22.77 0.63 4.42
N VAL A 101 23.24 1.71 5.03
CA VAL A 101 24.60 2.23 4.82
C VAL A 101 25.68 1.21 5.25
N ARG A 102 25.46 0.48 6.36
CA ARG A 102 26.39 -0.59 6.78
C ARG A 102 26.38 -1.76 5.80
N GLU A 103 25.22 -2.17 5.30
CA GLU A 103 25.10 -3.26 4.31
C GLU A 103 25.71 -2.84 2.95
N LEU A 104 25.47 -1.61 2.50
CA LEU A 104 26.10 -1.03 1.31
C LEU A 104 27.64 -1.13 1.37
N ALA A 105 28.26 -0.78 2.50
CA ALA A 105 29.72 -0.80 2.68
C ALA A 105 30.34 -2.20 2.56
N LYS A 106 29.54 -3.28 2.66
CA LYS A 106 29.98 -4.66 2.49
C LYS A 106 30.10 -5.05 1.02
N VAL A 107 29.26 -4.47 0.14
CA VAL A 107 29.15 -4.84 -1.26
C VAL A 107 29.71 -3.81 -2.24
N SER A 108 29.89 -2.57 -1.81
CA SER A 108 30.45 -1.48 -2.62
C SER A 108 31.52 -0.69 -1.88
N LYS A 109 32.55 -0.24 -2.64
CA LYS A 109 33.56 0.72 -2.17
C LYS A 109 33.48 2.07 -2.89
N ASN A 110 32.46 2.24 -3.75
CA ASN A 110 32.25 3.50 -4.45
C ASN A 110 31.89 4.63 -3.46
N THR A 111 32.46 5.80 -3.71
CA THR A 111 32.18 7.04 -2.98
C THR A 111 31.11 7.87 -3.69
N ASP A 112 30.90 7.64 -4.98
CA ASP A 112 29.88 8.28 -5.77
C ASP A 112 28.59 7.47 -5.60
N LEU A 113 27.68 8.02 -4.77
CA LEU A 113 26.44 7.38 -4.40
C LEU A 113 25.25 8.13 -4.99
N TYR A 114 24.35 7.36 -5.58
CA TYR A 114 23.01 7.80 -5.97
C TYR A 114 21.97 7.13 -5.11
N PHE A 115 20.89 7.82 -4.88
CA PHE A 115 19.72 7.29 -4.17
C PHE A 115 18.44 7.58 -4.95
N THR A 116 17.58 6.62 -5.02
CA THR A 116 16.20 6.80 -5.50
C THR A 116 15.25 6.01 -4.61
N THR A 117 13.98 6.36 -4.63
CA THR A 117 12.96 5.60 -3.93
C THR A 117 11.88 5.17 -4.90
N THR A 118 11.28 4.00 -4.65
CA THR A 118 10.21 3.46 -5.49
C THR A 118 8.95 4.31 -5.36
N HIS A 119 8.60 4.75 -4.15
CA HIS A 119 7.48 5.65 -3.89
C HIS A 119 7.64 6.38 -2.55
N PHE A 120 6.71 7.29 -2.22
CA PHE A 120 6.88 8.26 -1.13
C PHE A 120 6.58 7.72 0.28
N HIS A 121 6.13 6.48 0.45
CA HIS A 121 5.75 5.97 1.77
C HIS A 121 6.92 5.94 2.75
N PRO A 122 6.65 6.14 4.06
CA PRO A 122 7.70 6.31 5.06
C PRO A 122 8.71 5.16 5.14
N GLU A 123 8.25 3.92 4.96
CA GLU A 123 9.07 2.69 5.02
C GLU A 123 10.04 2.56 3.84
N HIS A 124 9.78 3.20 2.71
CA HIS A 124 10.67 3.21 1.55
C HIS A 124 11.66 4.37 1.56
N MET A 125 11.24 5.54 2.06
CA MET A 125 11.94 6.79 1.82
C MET A 125 12.70 7.33 3.02
N THR A 126 12.15 7.21 4.25
CA THR A 126 12.57 8.09 5.34
C THR A 126 13.93 7.75 5.95
N GLY A 127 14.53 6.61 5.58
CA GLY A 127 15.91 6.26 5.96
C GLY A 127 16.98 7.05 5.21
N VAL A 128 16.64 7.72 4.09
CA VAL A 128 17.61 8.41 3.20
C VAL A 128 18.47 9.46 3.92
N GLN A 129 17.99 10.07 4.98
CA GLN A 129 18.77 11.06 5.74
C GLN A 129 20.04 10.50 6.41
N ALA A 130 20.14 9.16 6.55
CA ALA A 130 21.33 8.52 7.11
C ALA A 130 22.48 8.37 6.12
N PHE A 131 22.23 8.59 4.83
CA PHE A 131 23.28 8.48 3.80
C PHE A 131 24.21 9.70 3.82
N PRO A 132 25.45 9.55 3.32
CA PRO A 132 26.39 10.66 3.20
C PRO A 132 25.77 11.89 2.54
N ALA A 133 26.17 13.08 2.98
CA ALA A 133 25.60 14.33 2.49
C ALA A 133 25.79 14.56 0.99
N ASN A 134 26.84 14.00 0.40
CA ASN A 134 27.14 14.05 -1.04
C ASN A 134 26.41 12.99 -1.87
N THR A 135 25.55 12.16 -1.27
CA THR A 135 24.70 11.22 -2.05
C THR A 135 23.71 12.01 -2.88
N ILE A 136 23.68 11.77 -4.18
CA ILE A 136 22.78 12.43 -5.13
C ILE A 136 21.41 11.74 -5.10
N VAL A 137 20.38 12.48 -4.72
CA VAL A 137 18.99 11.99 -4.68
C VAL A 137 18.28 12.29 -5.98
N ILE A 138 17.75 11.26 -6.64
CA ILE A 138 17.04 11.36 -7.92
C ILE A 138 15.60 10.86 -7.75
N ARG A 139 14.64 11.62 -8.29
CA ARG A 139 13.22 11.33 -8.07
C ARG A 139 12.36 11.77 -9.25
N PRO A 140 11.24 11.05 -9.57
CA PRO A 140 10.22 11.60 -10.49
C PRO A 140 9.58 12.87 -9.94
N GLU A 141 9.27 13.84 -10.79
CA GLU A 141 8.54 15.06 -10.43
C GLU A 141 7.20 14.72 -9.75
N ALA A 142 6.46 13.75 -10.30
CA ALA A 142 5.18 13.30 -9.77
C ALA A 142 5.31 12.76 -8.32
N GLN A 143 6.42 12.07 -8.00
CA GLN A 143 6.68 11.59 -6.64
C GLN A 143 7.04 12.74 -5.71
N GLN A 144 7.82 13.74 -6.17
CA GLN A 144 8.12 14.92 -5.36
C GLN A 144 6.87 15.71 -5.01
N GLU A 145 5.93 15.86 -5.94
CA GLU A 145 4.64 16.49 -5.67
C GLU A 145 3.86 15.76 -4.56
N GLU A 146 3.93 14.43 -4.50
CA GLU A 146 3.30 13.67 -3.41
C GLU A 146 4.03 13.86 -2.08
N VAL A 147 5.36 13.84 -2.10
CA VAL A 147 6.18 14.12 -0.91
C VAL A 147 5.78 15.45 -0.30
N ASP A 148 5.70 16.51 -1.13
CA ASP A 148 5.39 17.87 -0.66
C ASP A 148 3.96 17.96 -0.07
N ARG A 149 3.01 17.25 -0.66
CA ARG A 149 1.60 17.29 -0.23
C ARG A 149 1.27 16.35 0.93
N LYS A 150 1.83 15.15 0.94
CA LYS A 150 1.32 14.06 1.76
C LYS A 150 2.30 13.52 2.80
N GLN A 151 3.61 13.59 2.57
CA GLN A 151 4.58 12.91 3.43
C GLN A 151 4.48 13.33 4.91
N PRO A 152 4.29 14.62 5.28
CA PRO A 152 4.14 14.99 6.69
C PRO A 152 2.96 14.31 7.38
N GLU A 153 1.82 14.20 6.67
CA GLU A 153 0.63 13.52 7.19
C GLU A 153 0.87 12.00 7.33
N PHE A 154 1.48 11.38 6.32
CA PHE A 154 1.83 9.95 6.37
C PHE A 154 2.79 9.63 7.51
N ILE A 155 3.85 10.41 7.70
CA ILE A 155 4.78 10.26 8.83
C ILE A 155 4.02 10.40 10.15
N HIS A 156 3.16 11.40 10.28
CA HIS A 156 2.35 11.58 11.48
C HIS A 156 1.46 10.35 11.73
N ASN A 157 0.67 9.92 10.74
CA ASN A 157 -0.26 8.80 10.87
C ASN A 157 0.46 7.49 11.19
N PHE A 158 1.60 7.22 10.56
CA PHE A 158 2.42 6.04 10.87
C PHE A 158 2.95 6.10 12.30
N SER A 159 3.42 7.26 12.76
CA SER A 159 3.97 7.43 14.12
C SER A 159 2.92 7.22 15.23
N GLN A 160 1.63 7.31 14.90
CA GLN A 160 0.55 7.07 15.88
C GLN A 160 0.16 5.59 16.01
N ARG A 161 0.61 4.70 15.11
CA ARG A 161 0.17 3.29 15.08
C ARG A 161 0.79 2.46 16.21
N THR A 162 2.09 2.64 16.48
CA THR A 162 2.81 1.90 17.53
C THR A 162 3.95 2.72 18.13
N ALA A 163 4.43 2.33 19.33
CA ALA A 163 5.58 2.97 19.96
C ALA A 163 6.87 2.80 19.13
N ASP A 164 7.06 1.66 18.47
CA ASP A 164 8.22 1.40 17.61
C ASP A 164 8.23 2.31 16.38
N LEU A 165 7.08 2.48 15.72
CA LEU A 165 6.95 3.39 14.58
C LEU A 165 7.19 4.84 14.99
N LYS A 166 6.67 5.24 16.16
CA LYS A 166 6.95 6.56 16.72
C LYS A 166 8.46 6.77 16.94
N ALA A 167 9.12 5.80 17.53
CA ALA A 167 10.56 5.87 17.79
C ALA A 167 11.41 5.90 16.50
N LEU A 168 10.98 5.22 15.44
CA LEU A 168 11.66 5.23 14.14
C LEU A 168 11.49 6.56 13.39
N LEU A 169 10.32 7.21 13.53
CA LEU A 169 9.95 8.38 12.74
C LEU A 169 10.16 9.73 13.44
N GLN A 170 10.43 9.75 14.76
CA GLN A 170 10.51 10.99 15.54
C GLN A 170 11.57 11.99 15.06
N ASP A 171 12.68 11.50 14.49
CA ASP A 171 13.81 12.32 14.07
C ASP A 171 13.95 12.42 12.54
N VAL A 172 12.90 12.04 11.81
CA VAL A 172 12.89 12.11 10.34
C VAL A 172 12.97 13.57 9.88
N LYS A 173 13.92 13.82 8.98
CA LYS A 173 14.09 15.11 8.30
C LYS A 173 13.93 14.92 6.81
N PRO A 174 13.25 15.84 6.13
CA PRO A 174 13.16 15.83 4.68
C PRO A 174 14.55 15.87 4.04
N ARG A 175 14.74 15.07 2.99
CA ARG A 175 15.89 15.18 2.10
C ARG A 175 15.39 15.48 0.70
N PRO A 176 15.53 16.73 0.22
CA PRO A 176 15.07 17.11 -1.11
C PRO A 176 15.87 16.37 -2.18
N PRO A 177 15.32 16.20 -3.39
CA PRO A 177 16.05 15.66 -4.51
C PRO A 177 17.06 16.67 -5.03
N ASP A 178 18.20 16.14 -5.53
CA ASP A 178 19.18 16.91 -6.29
C ASP A 178 18.81 16.95 -7.77
N ILE A 179 18.14 15.89 -8.25
CA ILE A 179 17.69 15.75 -9.64
C ILE A 179 16.23 15.33 -9.66
N LEU A 180 15.42 16.06 -10.40
CA LEU A 180 14.06 15.66 -10.78
C LEU A 180 14.01 15.26 -12.24
N PHE A 181 13.17 14.28 -12.55
CA PHE A 181 12.90 13.87 -13.94
C PHE A 181 11.39 13.70 -14.17
N ASP A 182 10.93 13.94 -15.40
CA ASP A 182 9.54 13.82 -15.78
C ASP A 182 9.13 12.35 -15.96
N HIS A 183 9.57 11.69 -17.04
CA HIS A 183 9.17 10.32 -17.37
C HIS A 183 10.28 9.29 -17.17
N GLU A 184 11.49 9.59 -17.58
CA GLU A 184 12.62 8.68 -17.50
C GLU A 184 13.92 9.41 -17.23
N ALA A 185 14.76 8.81 -16.37
CA ALA A 185 16.16 9.16 -16.22
C ALA A 185 17.03 7.93 -16.44
N LYS A 186 18.23 8.12 -17.03
CA LYS A 186 19.24 7.07 -17.21
C LYS A 186 20.49 7.41 -16.44
N LEU A 187 21.01 6.41 -15.72
CA LEU A 187 22.27 6.49 -14.99
C LEU A 187 23.24 5.47 -15.56
N ASP A 188 24.45 5.90 -15.87
CA ASP A 188 25.58 5.02 -16.14
C ASP A 188 26.47 4.93 -14.90
N LEU A 189 26.41 3.81 -14.21
CA LEU A 189 27.17 3.56 -12.98
C LEU A 189 28.60 3.03 -13.27
N GLY A 190 28.99 2.99 -14.55
CA GLY A 190 30.25 2.39 -15.01
C GLY A 190 30.07 0.93 -15.37
N GLY A 191 29.66 0.69 -16.62
CA GLY A 191 29.36 -0.64 -17.14
C GLY A 191 28.00 -1.22 -16.76
N VAL A 192 27.21 -0.46 -16.02
CA VAL A 192 25.84 -0.80 -15.64
C VAL A 192 24.95 0.39 -15.92
N THR A 193 23.93 0.19 -16.74
CA THR A 193 22.92 1.18 -17.10
C THR A 193 21.67 0.94 -16.28
N VAL A 194 21.22 1.98 -15.55
CA VAL A 194 19.97 1.94 -14.82
C VAL A 194 18.98 2.93 -15.41
N ARG A 195 17.76 2.46 -15.67
CA ARG A 195 16.62 3.29 -16.10
C ARG A 195 15.70 3.48 -14.92
N LEU A 196 15.43 4.73 -14.56
CA LEU A 196 14.41 5.15 -13.58
C LEU A 196 13.19 5.59 -14.39
N VAL A 197 12.05 4.95 -14.21
CA VAL A 197 10.90 5.15 -15.12
C VAL A 197 9.61 5.37 -14.33
N TRP A 198 8.99 6.53 -14.56
CA TRP A 198 7.64 6.82 -14.12
C TRP A 198 6.65 6.51 -15.24
N LEU A 199 5.71 5.59 -15.00
CA LEU A 199 4.73 5.12 -15.97
C LEU A 199 3.31 5.65 -15.69
N GLY A 200 3.16 6.48 -14.67
CA GLY A 200 1.87 6.98 -14.20
C GLY A 200 1.47 6.40 -12.85
N PRO A 201 0.30 6.81 -12.32
CA PRO A 201 -0.19 6.38 -11.02
C PRO A 201 -0.66 4.92 -11.04
N ALA A 202 -0.18 4.11 -10.06
CA ALA A 202 -0.62 2.75 -9.78
C ALA A 202 -0.94 2.57 -8.30
N HIS A 203 0.06 2.16 -7.50
CA HIS A 203 -0.01 2.11 -6.04
C HIS A 203 -0.06 3.51 -5.43
N THR A 204 0.83 4.39 -5.89
CA THR A 204 0.82 5.84 -5.62
C THR A 204 0.77 6.61 -6.94
N ARG A 205 0.77 7.94 -6.87
CA ARG A 205 0.87 8.76 -8.07
C ARG A 205 2.28 8.75 -8.66
N GLY A 206 3.29 8.67 -7.81
CA GLY A 206 4.69 8.86 -8.15
C GLY A 206 5.52 7.57 -8.15
N ASP A 207 4.90 6.42 -8.46
CA ASP A 207 5.61 5.14 -8.50
C ASP A 207 6.76 5.14 -9.51
N ASN A 208 7.96 4.92 -9.03
CA ASN A 208 9.18 4.87 -9.80
C ASN A 208 9.65 3.42 -9.96
N ASN A 209 9.78 2.96 -11.19
CA ASN A 209 10.26 1.63 -11.53
C ASN A 209 11.72 1.70 -11.95
N ILE A 210 12.59 0.84 -11.42
CA ILE A 210 14.02 0.92 -11.63
C ILE A 210 14.50 -0.34 -12.38
N PHE A 211 14.91 -0.19 -13.62
CA PHE A 211 15.35 -1.30 -14.47
C PHE A 211 16.86 -1.27 -14.69
N VAL A 212 17.54 -2.35 -14.28
CA VAL A 212 18.97 -2.59 -14.50
C VAL A 212 19.13 -3.36 -15.80
N VAL A 213 19.60 -2.68 -16.85
CA VAL A 213 19.53 -3.15 -18.23
C VAL A 213 20.35 -4.42 -18.45
N GLU A 214 21.61 -4.42 -18.07
CA GLU A 214 22.55 -5.54 -18.31
C GLU A 214 22.14 -6.80 -17.53
N ASP A 215 21.61 -6.60 -16.32
CA ASP A 215 21.21 -7.68 -15.43
C ASP A 215 19.76 -8.15 -15.66
N GLY A 216 18.95 -7.34 -16.36
CA GLY A 216 17.52 -7.63 -16.53
C GLY A 216 16.77 -7.70 -15.20
N VAL A 217 17.18 -6.91 -14.21
CA VAL A 217 16.54 -6.83 -12.89
C VAL A 217 15.64 -5.60 -12.84
N LEU A 218 14.40 -5.78 -12.40
CA LEU A 218 13.43 -4.71 -12.24
C LEU A 218 13.01 -4.59 -10.76
N PHE A 219 13.22 -3.43 -10.18
CA PHE A 219 12.64 -3.03 -8.89
C PHE A 219 11.33 -2.32 -9.17
N THR A 220 10.27 -2.74 -8.54
CA THR A 220 8.91 -2.26 -8.81
C THR A 220 8.28 -1.49 -7.65
N GLY A 221 8.93 -1.49 -6.47
CA GLY A 221 8.22 -1.07 -5.27
C GLY A 221 6.89 -1.83 -5.14
N ASP A 222 5.87 -1.16 -4.64
CA ASP A 222 4.57 -1.77 -4.37
C ASP A 222 3.66 -1.88 -5.59
N VAL A 223 4.17 -1.55 -6.80
CA VAL A 223 3.48 -1.86 -8.05
C VAL A 223 3.43 -3.37 -8.31
N VAL A 224 4.42 -4.13 -7.82
CA VAL A 224 4.40 -5.60 -7.77
C VAL A 224 4.88 -6.05 -6.40
N ILE A 225 4.06 -6.84 -5.73
CA ILE A 225 4.37 -7.42 -4.42
C ILE A 225 4.17 -8.93 -4.48
N ASN A 226 4.88 -9.68 -3.63
CA ASN A 226 4.87 -11.14 -3.72
C ASN A 226 4.16 -11.76 -2.51
N ARG A 227 2.98 -12.34 -2.75
CA ARG A 227 2.10 -12.95 -1.74
C ARG A 227 1.61 -11.98 -0.66
N PHE A 228 1.38 -10.75 -1.08
CA PHE A 228 0.60 -9.75 -0.36
C PHE A 228 -0.55 -9.29 -1.24
N PHE A 229 -1.64 -8.81 -0.64
CA PHE A 229 -2.69 -8.17 -1.41
C PHE A 229 -2.27 -6.74 -1.77
N PRO A 230 -2.43 -6.31 -3.04
CA PRO A 230 -2.10 -4.96 -3.48
C PRO A 230 -2.78 -3.87 -2.66
N ILE A 231 -2.03 -2.82 -2.34
CA ILE A 231 -2.48 -1.72 -1.50
C ILE A 231 -2.95 -0.56 -2.36
N PHE A 232 -4.13 -0.04 -2.05
CA PHE A 232 -4.67 1.21 -2.60
C PHE A 232 -4.75 2.22 -1.46
N PRO A 233 -3.66 2.94 -1.15
CA PRO A 233 -3.53 3.68 0.10
C PRO A 233 -4.38 4.94 0.15
N ASP A 234 -4.68 5.53 -0.99
CA ASP A 234 -5.44 6.77 -1.08
C ASP A 234 -6.08 7.00 -2.47
N ALA A 235 -6.58 8.22 -2.68
CA ALA A 235 -7.30 8.61 -3.88
C ALA A 235 -6.42 8.70 -5.14
N ASP A 236 -5.10 8.80 -5.01
CA ASP A 236 -4.18 8.89 -6.14
C ASP A 236 -3.82 7.52 -6.71
N ALA A 237 -4.06 6.42 -5.98
CA ALA A 237 -3.96 5.06 -6.51
C ALA A 237 -4.98 4.82 -7.63
N SER A 238 -4.60 4.08 -8.69
CA SER A 238 -5.49 3.82 -9.83
C SER A 238 -5.38 2.38 -10.33
N GLY A 239 -6.42 1.60 -10.09
CA GLY A 239 -6.47 0.20 -10.52
C GLY A 239 -6.45 0.05 -12.04
N LYS A 240 -7.13 0.92 -12.77
CA LYS A 240 -7.13 0.92 -14.24
C LYS A 240 -5.75 1.21 -14.81
N ASN A 241 -5.08 2.26 -14.32
CA ASN A 241 -3.73 2.60 -14.79
C ASN A 241 -2.74 1.53 -14.35
N TRP A 242 -2.88 0.96 -13.14
CA TRP A 242 -2.02 -0.10 -12.64
C TRP A 242 -1.98 -1.30 -13.59
N LEU A 243 -3.14 -1.74 -14.09
CA LEU A 243 -3.20 -2.79 -15.10
C LEU A 243 -2.43 -2.44 -16.38
N SER A 244 -2.53 -1.19 -16.87
CA SER A 244 -1.78 -0.72 -18.02
C SER A 244 -0.26 -0.65 -17.74
N ILE A 245 0.12 -0.26 -16.52
CA ILE A 245 1.52 -0.20 -16.11
C ILE A 245 2.13 -1.59 -16.05
N LEU A 246 1.41 -2.58 -15.53
CA LEU A 246 1.87 -3.98 -15.54
C LEU A 246 2.11 -4.51 -16.96
N ASP A 247 1.31 -4.10 -17.95
CA ASP A 247 1.55 -4.44 -19.35
C ASP A 247 2.83 -3.77 -19.87
N GLN A 248 3.09 -2.51 -19.52
CA GLN A 248 4.32 -1.79 -19.89
C GLN A 248 5.57 -2.35 -19.19
N LEU A 249 5.46 -2.84 -17.95
CA LEU A 249 6.57 -3.47 -17.23
C LEU A 249 7.00 -4.79 -17.91
N ASP A 250 6.08 -5.54 -18.51
CA ASP A 250 6.41 -6.74 -19.30
C ASP A 250 7.26 -6.40 -20.53
N GLU A 251 7.12 -5.20 -21.13
CA GLU A 251 7.90 -4.77 -22.30
C GLU A 251 9.39 -4.57 -21.99
N PHE A 252 9.79 -4.42 -20.71
CA PHE A 252 11.19 -4.43 -20.30
C PHE A 252 11.83 -5.82 -20.37
N HIS A 253 11.02 -6.88 -20.51
CA HIS A 253 11.45 -8.29 -20.48
C HIS A 253 12.35 -8.61 -19.29
N PRO A 254 11.95 -8.29 -18.05
CA PRO A 254 12.77 -8.52 -16.88
C PRO A 254 12.98 -10.02 -16.67
N ARG A 255 14.20 -10.39 -16.26
CA ARG A 255 14.50 -11.77 -15.83
C ARG A 255 14.18 -11.96 -14.34
N THR A 256 14.41 -10.92 -13.57
CA THR A 256 14.22 -10.92 -12.11
C THR A 256 13.45 -9.70 -11.68
N ILE A 257 12.48 -9.90 -10.80
CA ILE A 257 11.72 -8.83 -10.12
C ILE A 257 12.16 -8.78 -8.66
N VAL A 258 12.54 -7.60 -8.21
CA VAL A 258 12.65 -7.26 -6.79
C VAL A 258 11.38 -6.47 -6.43
N PRO A 259 10.38 -7.13 -5.83
CA PRO A 259 9.13 -6.47 -5.46
C PRO A 259 9.34 -5.53 -4.27
N GLY A 260 8.37 -4.65 -3.98
CA GLY A 260 8.43 -3.83 -2.76
C GLY A 260 8.46 -4.69 -1.51
N HIS A 261 7.58 -5.68 -1.45
CA HIS A 261 7.48 -6.64 -0.34
C HIS A 261 7.39 -8.07 -0.85
N GLY A 262 7.88 -9.02 -0.02
CA GLY A 262 7.94 -10.44 -0.32
C GLY A 262 9.19 -10.86 -1.08
N GLU A 263 9.30 -12.14 -1.38
CA GLU A 263 10.51 -12.72 -1.95
C GLU A 263 10.78 -12.24 -3.38
N VAL A 264 12.05 -11.99 -3.70
CA VAL A 264 12.53 -11.79 -5.07
C VAL A 264 12.09 -12.96 -5.95
N GLY A 265 11.63 -12.66 -7.15
CA GLY A 265 11.11 -13.66 -8.09
C GLY A 265 11.43 -13.36 -9.54
N ASP A 266 10.79 -14.06 -10.43
CA ASP A 266 10.90 -13.85 -11.89
C ASP A 266 9.73 -13.00 -12.45
N ALA A 267 9.70 -12.80 -13.76
CA ALA A 267 8.66 -12.03 -14.43
C ALA A 267 7.22 -12.53 -14.19
N SER A 268 7.03 -13.77 -13.70
CA SER A 268 5.70 -14.29 -13.38
C SER A 268 5.00 -13.50 -12.25
N LEU A 269 5.76 -12.73 -11.44
CA LEU A 269 5.18 -11.85 -10.41
C LEU A 269 4.28 -10.77 -11.05
N ILE A 270 4.69 -10.17 -12.17
CA ILE A 270 3.87 -9.20 -12.91
C ILE A 270 2.55 -9.85 -13.38
N SER A 271 2.64 -11.08 -13.91
CA SER A 271 1.45 -11.81 -14.37
C SER A 271 0.51 -12.20 -13.22
N LYS A 272 1.03 -12.54 -12.04
CA LYS A 272 0.23 -12.84 -10.84
C LYS A 272 -0.50 -11.60 -10.34
N GLU A 273 0.21 -10.47 -10.23
CA GLU A 273 -0.36 -9.18 -9.85
C GLU A 273 -1.50 -8.77 -10.80
N ARG A 274 -1.22 -8.82 -12.10
CA ARG A 274 -2.21 -8.54 -13.15
C ARG A 274 -3.44 -9.45 -13.06
N THR A 275 -3.24 -10.73 -12.81
CA THR A 275 -4.34 -11.72 -12.69
C THR A 275 -5.23 -11.39 -11.51
N TYR A 276 -4.65 -11.03 -10.37
CA TYR A 276 -5.39 -10.62 -9.20
C TYR A 276 -6.20 -9.34 -9.48
N LEU A 277 -5.56 -8.27 -9.95
CA LEU A 277 -6.22 -6.98 -10.21
C LEU A 277 -7.35 -7.11 -11.26
N LYS A 278 -7.13 -7.87 -12.34
CA LYS A 278 -8.17 -8.16 -13.33
C LYS A 278 -9.36 -8.92 -12.72
N ALA A 279 -9.09 -9.87 -11.83
CA ALA A 279 -10.15 -10.63 -11.16
C ALA A 279 -10.96 -9.72 -10.21
N VAL A 280 -10.31 -8.85 -9.45
CA VAL A 280 -10.98 -7.84 -8.60
C VAL A 280 -11.84 -6.91 -9.46
N GLN A 281 -11.27 -6.34 -10.52
CA GLN A 281 -11.98 -5.45 -11.45
C GLN A 281 -13.23 -6.10 -12.03
N SER A 282 -13.09 -7.31 -12.56
CA SER A 282 -14.21 -8.03 -13.18
C SER A 282 -15.33 -8.32 -12.18
N ARG A 283 -14.97 -8.75 -10.97
CA ARG A 283 -15.95 -9.06 -9.93
C ARG A 283 -16.68 -7.82 -9.42
N VAL A 284 -15.96 -6.70 -9.29
CA VAL A 284 -16.55 -5.40 -8.94
C VAL A 284 -17.58 -4.96 -9.99
N VAL A 285 -17.25 -5.05 -11.28
CA VAL A 285 -18.16 -4.69 -12.37
C VAL A 285 -19.43 -5.56 -12.32
N GLU A 286 -19.28 -6.86 -12.10
CA GLU A 286 -20.42 -7.79 -11.98
C GLU A 286 -21.34 -7.43 -10.81
N LEU A 287 -20.78 -7.21 -9.62
CA LEU A 287 -21.56 -6.90 -8.42
C LEU A 287 -22.22 -5.52 -8.50
N LYS A 288 -21.54 -4.54 -9.09
CA LYS A 288 -22.12 -3.22 -9.36
C LYS A 288 -23.30 -3.30 -10.33
N ALA A 289 -23.21 -4.12 -11.39
CA ALA A 289 -24.31 -4.38 -12.31
C ALA A 289 -25.50 -5.09 -11.65
N GLN A 290 -25.27 -5.86 -10.58
CA GLN A 290 -26.31 -6.46 -9.73
C GLN A 290 -26.91 -5.48 -8.72
N GLY A 291 -26.51 -4.20 -8.72
CA GLY A 291 -27.00 -3.17 -7.81
C GLY A 291 -26.38 -3.19 -6.42
N LYS A 292 -25.27 -3.92 -6.22
CA LYS A 292 -24.54 -3.92 -4.94
C LYS A 292 -23.86 -2.57 -4.69
N SER A 293 -23.90 -2.10 -3.46
CA SER A 293 -23.14 -0.92 -3.03
C SER A 293 -21.63 -1.20 -3.00
N SER A 294 -20.83 -0.15 -2.88
CA SER A 294 -19.37 -0.23 -2.73
C SER A 294 -18.99 -1.06 -1.49
N GLU A 295 -19.67 -0.85 -0.37
CA GLU A 295 -19.44 -1.55 0.90
C GLU A 295 -19.82 -3.03 0.79
N GLU A 296 -20.99 -3.37 0.25
CA GLU A 296 -21.39 -4.75 0.02
C GLU A 296 -20.41 -5.47 -0.90
N THR A 297 -19.97 -4.80 -1.96
CA THR A 297 -18.98 -5.31 -2.92
C THR A 297 -17.65 -5.59 -2.21
N ALA A 298 -17.14 -4.66 -1.41
CA ALA A 298 -15.90 -4.83 -0.66
C ALA A 298 -15.96 -6.01 0.32
N GLN A 299 -17.09 -6.18 1.02
CA GLN A 299 -17.31 -7.30 1.95
C GLN A 299 -17.32 -8.65 1.22
N LEU A 300 -18.01 -8.73 0.10
CA LEU A 300 -18.06 -9.97 -0.71
C LEU A 300 -16.68 -10.33 -1.26
N LEU A 301 -15.95 -9.38 -1.83
CA LEU A 301 -14.61 -9.61 -2.34
C LEU A 301 -13.64 -10.02 -1.23
N LEU A 302 -13.73 -9.42 -0.04
CA LEU A 302 -12.89 -9.80 1.10
C LEU A 302 -13.02 -11.30 1.41
N VAL A 303 -14.25 -11.83 1.45
CA VAL A 303 -14.50 -13.25 1.72
C VAL A 303 -13.99 -14.13 0.56
N GLU A 304 -14.36 -13.78 -0.68
CA GLU A 304 -14.04 -14.56 -1.88
C GLU A 304 -12.53 -14.64 -2.13
N PHE A 305 -11.83 -13.49 -2.07
CA PHE A 305 -10.41 -13.42 -2.44
C PHE A 305 -9.49 -13.90 -1.32
N ARG A 306 -9.86 -13.71 -0.04
CA ARG A 306 -9.14 -14.34 1.07
C ARG A 306 -9.16 -15.87 0.97
N ALA A 307 -10.30 -16.45 0.58
CA ALA A 307 -10.41 -17.90 0.37
C ALA A 307 -9.62 -18.38 -0.86
N LYS A 308 -9.58 -17.55 -1.93
CA LYS A 308 -8.86 -17.87 -3.17
C LYS A 308 -7.34 -17.77 -3.04
N TYR A 309 -6.85 -16.88 -2.17
CA TYR A 309 -5.42 -16.62 -1.95
C TYR A 309 -5.07 -16.77 -0.46
N PRO A 310 -5.16 -18.00 0.11
CA PRO A 310 -5.03 -18.21 1.55
C PRO A 310 -3.64 -17.90 2.10
N ASP A 311 -2.60 -17.95 1.23
CA ASP A 311 -1.20 -17.71 1.57
C ASP A 311 -0.77 -16.25 1.38
N TRP A 312 -1.71 -15.36 0.97
CA TRP A 312 -1.41 -13.94 0.80
C TRP A 312 -1.68 -13.18 2.10
N GLU A 313 -0.80 -12.25 2.42
CA GLU A 313 -0.87 -11.45 3.63
C GLU A 313 -1.72 -10.18 3.45
N ASN A 314 -2.13 -9.60 4.58
CA ASN A 314 -2.89 -8.35 4.66
C ASN A 314 -4.24 -8.36 3.90
N PRO A 315 -5.11 -9.35 4.17
CA PRO A 315 -6.38 -9.48 3.44
C PRO A 315 -7.33 -8.27 3.57
N GLY A 316 -7.12 -7.40 4.56
CA GLY A 316 -7.88 -6.15 4.70
C GLY A 316 -7.77 -5.23 3.47
N TRP A 317 -6.66 -5.27 2.74
CA TRP A 317 -6.42 -4.45 1.55
C TRP A 317 -7.27 -4.84 0.35
N ILE A 318 -7.88 -6.02 0.35
CA ILE A 318 -8.87 -6.43 -0.66
C ILE A 318 -10.04 -5.44 -0.71
N ALA A 319 -10.47 -4.95 0.46
CA ALA A 319 -11.59 -4.00 0.54
C ALA A 319 -11.26 -2.65 -0.12
N ASP A 320 -10.03 -2.16 0.05
CA ASP A 320 -9.59 -0.90 -0.56
C ASP A 320 -9.47 -1.03 -2.08
N ALA A 321 -8.93 -2.15 -2.57
CA ALA A 321 -8.90 -2.47 -3.99
C ALA A 321 -10.32 -2.53 -4.59
N ALA A 322 -11.25 -3.21 -3.92
CA ALA A 322 -12.64 -3.32 -4.36
C ALA A 322 -13.31 -1.93 -4.45
N LYS A 323 -13.14 -1.09 -3.43
CA LYS A 323 -13.69 0.28 -3.41
C LYS A 323 -13.10 1.16 -4.52
N ARG A 324 -11.79 1.05 -4.76
CA ARG A 324 -11.14 1.81 -5.85
C ARG A 324 -11.69 1.40 -7.21
N PHE A 325 -11.73 0.10 -7.51
CA PHE A 325 -12.30 -0.38 -8.77
C PHE A 325 -13.80 -0.08 -8.89
N TYR A 326 -14.54 -0.04 -7.77
CA TYR A 326 -15.96 0.34 -7.78
C TYR A 326 -16.18 1.80 -8.22
N ILE A 327 -15.31 2.72 -7.78
CA ILE A 327 -15.32 4.12 -8.18
C ILE A 327 -14.95 4.24 -9.67
N GLU A 328 -13.98 3.47 -10.14
CA GLU A 328 -13.48 3.51 -11.53
C GLU A 328 -14.42 2.78 -12.53
N ALA A 329 -15.26 1.86 -12.07
CA ALA A 329 -16.23 1.17 -12.90
C ALA A 329 -17.34 2.14 -13.37
N LYS A 330 -17.56 2.19 -14.69
CA LYS A 330 -18.60 3.00 -15.33
C LYS A 330 -19.97 2.34 -15.25
#